data_eff6f6fc08b2b2682b3e5c50cee09f47
#
_entry.id   eff6f6fc08b2b2682b3e5c50cee09f47
#
_cell.length_a   1.000
_cell.length_b   1.000
_cell.length_c   1.000
_cell.angle_alpha   90.00
_cell.angle_beta   90.00
_cell.angle_gamma   90.00
#
_symmetry.space_group_name_H-M   'P 1'
#
loop_
_entity.id
_entity.type
_entity.pdbx_description
1 polymer ?
#
loop_
_entity_poly.entity_id
_entity_poly.type
_entity_poly.pdbx_seq_one_letter_code
_entity_poly.pdbx_strand_id
1 'polypeptide(L)'
;MLSEFRVIGVDFRAPESSHPVEFHSMNLGHEPSCRELTQLLRQTGAHSVVHLAFVIDPQRTGVLDVERMWQINVAGTARVMEAISVVNRTGGHVRQFIFPSSVSAYGPETPGPVKEDFPLRAHTLPYAIHKRESDEVVRYRAESLGDCRAYILRPHIFTGATMQNYLVGALRGTPLGNSPRAARMRAQGKRLPLMLPRGKNYPEKRFQFVHVDDVARLLVYLLHRPHSDPPVTVLNVAAHGEPLSLQTCAEIAQAKITRVPGRAACRMVLKMLWKWGISSIPPEALPYMIGSYTMDTTRLQQFLGADYPRVIQYSIEEAYRDSFVRP
;
A
#
# COMPACT_ATOMS: atom_id res chain seq x y z
N MET A 1 11.33 0.73 -17.58
CA MET A 1 10.04 1.49 -17.65
C MET A 1 10.21 2.83 -18.39
N LEU A 2 11.09 3.72 -17.98
CA LEU A 2 11.26 5.04 -18.65
C LEU A 2 11.74 4.97 -20.11
N SER A 3 12.35 3.86 -20.54
CA SER A 3 12.75 3.63 -21.93
C SER A 3 11.62 3.12 -22.83
N GLU A 4 10.53 2.61 -22.25
CA GLU A 4 9.42 1.98 -22.97
C GLU A 4 8.15 2.82 -22.95
N PHE A 5 8.01 3.70 -21.97
CA PHE A 5 6.81 4.53 -21.76
C PHE A 5 7.18 6.01 -21.60
N ARG A 6 6.38 6.89 -22.18
CA ARG A 6 6.34 8.28 -21.76
C ARG A 6 5.61 8.34 -20.41
N VAL A 7 6.33 8.65 -19.34
CA VAL A 7 5.79 8.72 -17.98
C VAL A 7 5.50 10.17 -17.62
N ILE A 8 4.28 10.43 -17.13
CA ILE A 8 3.82 11.72 -16.65
C ILE A 8 3.52 11.57 -15.16
N GLY A 9 4.25 12.27 -14.34
CA GLY A 9 4.08 12.27 -12.89
C GLY A 9 3.07 13.34 -12.45
N VAL A 10 2.13 12.95 -11.59
CA VAL A 10 1.16 13.88 -10.99
C VAL A 10 1.21 13.71 -9.47
N ASP A 11 1.60 14.75 -8.75
CA ASP A 11 1.61 14.78 -7.28
C ASP A 11 1.51 16.24 -6.83
N PHE A 12 1.18 16.47 -5.56
CA PHE A 12 1.20 17.83 -5.02
C PHE A 12 2.62 18.30 -4.64
N ARG A 13 3.57 17.40 -4.53
CA ARG A 13 5.00 17.66 -4.28
C ARG A 13 5.84 17.22 -5.46
N ALA A 14 6.74 18.09 -5.90
CA ALA A 14 7.71 17.73 -6.91
C ALA A 14 8.61 16.58 -6.43
N PRO A 15 9.00 15.66 -7.33
CA PRO A 15 9.92 14.58 -6.98
C PRO A 15 11.29 15.15 -6.58
N GLU A 16 11.91 14.54 -5.57
CA GLU A 16 13.27 14.92 -5.13
C GLU A 16 14.36 14.38 -6.08
N SER A 17 14.00 13.45 -6.97
CA SER A 17 14.94 12.81 -7.89
C SER A 17 15.02 13.52 -9.23
N SER A 18 16.21 13.56 -9.82
CA SER A 18 16.51 14.12 -11.16
C SER A 18 16.03 13.24 -12.33
N HIS A 19 15.09 12.33 -12.12
CA HIS A 19 14.58 11.50 -13.21
C HIS A 19 13.80 12.37 -14.21
N PRO A 20 14.04 12.21 -15.52
CA PRO A 20 13.39 13.00 -16.56
C PRO A 20 11.93 12.56 -16.74
N VAL A 21 11.08 12.89 -15.79
CA VAL A 21 9.63 12.66 -15.84
C VAL A 21 8.96 14.00 -15.99
N GLU A 22 8.09 14.13 -16.99
CA GLU A 22 7.18 15.29 -17.08
C GLU A 22 6.33 15.34 -15.82
N PHE A 23 6.37 16.46 -15.08
CA PHE A 23 5.73 16.55 -13.77
C PHE A 23 4.67 17.65 -13.74
N HIS A 24 3.51 17.33 -13.20
CA HIS A 24 2.40 18.27 -12.97
C HIS A 24 2.02 18.29 -11.48
N SER A 25 2.08 19.49 -10.89
CA SER A 25 1.65 19.66 -9.49
C SER A 25 0.12 19.69 -9.42
N MET A 26 -0.47 18.76 -8.65
CA MET A 26 -1.92 18.66 -8.49
C MET A 26 -2.26 18.08 -7.12
N ASN A 27 -3.24 18.64 -6.43
CA ASN A 27 -3.75 18.11 -5.17
C ASN A 27 -5.08 17.40 -5.38
N LEU A 28 -5.08 16.08 -5.40
CA LEU A 28 -6.27 15.25 -5.57
C LEU A 28 -7.33 15.42 -4.45
N GLY A 29 -6.95 15.98 -3.31
CA GLY A 29 -7.87 16.33 -2.23
C GLY A 29 -8.78 17.51 -2.53
N HIS A 30 -8.49 18.27 -3.58
CA HIS A 30 -9.28 19.46 -3.98
C HIS A 30 -10.23 19.12 -5.14
N GLU A 31 -11.41 19.72 -5.10
CA GLU A 31 -12.45 19.50 -6.11
C GLU A 31 -12.01 19.85 -7.55
N PRO A 32 -11.27 20.95 -7.81
CA PRO A 32 -10.80 21.29 -9.16
C PRO A 32 -9.93 20.23 -9.82
N SER A 33 -9.31 19.34 -9.05
CA SER A 33 -8.39 18.31 -9.57
C SER A 33 -9.01 17.38 -10.61
N CYS A 34 -10.31 17.14 -10.56
CA CYS A 34 -11.02 16.34 -11.57
C CYS A 34 -10.95 17.02 -12.95
N ARG A 35 -11.18 18.34 -13.02
CA ARG A 35 -11.11 19.12 -14.26
C ARG A 35 -9.67 19.20 -14.76
N GLU A 36 -8.74 19.49 -13.86
CA GLU A 36 -7.31 19.60 -14.18
C GLU A 36 -6.77 18.28 -14.74
N LEU A 37 -7.11 17.15 -14.11
CA LEU A 37 -6.72 15.82 -14.57
C LEU A 37 -7.38 15.47 -15.91
N THR A 38 -8.66 15.81 -16.11
CA THR A 38 -9.34 15.62 -17.40
C THR A 38 -8.62 16.37 -18.53
N GLN A 39 -8.23 17.63 -18.28
CA GLN A 39 -7.48 18.41 -19.24
C GLN A 39 -6.11 17.81 -19.53
N LEU A 40 -5.37 17.41 -18.49
CA LEU A 40 -4.06 16.77 -18.62
C LEU A 40 -4.14 15.48 -19.44
N LEU A 41 -5.09 14.60 -19.13
CA LEU A 41 -5.27 13.33 -19.86
C LEU A 41 -5.58 13.57 -21.36
N ARG A 42 -6.38 14.58 -21.70
CA ARG A 42 -6.65 14.98 -23.08
C ARG A 42 -5.41 15.53 -23.79
N GLN A 43 -4.67 16.43 -23.14
CA GLN A 43 -3.47 17.05 -23.70
C GLN A 43 -2.36 16.05 -23.97
N THR A 44 -2.20 15.07 -23.09
CA THR A 44 -1.11 14.11 -23.14
C THR A 44 -1.45 12.86 -23.95
N GLY A 45 -2.74 12.57 -24.16
CA GLY A 45 -3.20 11.35 -24.79
C GLY A 45 -2.83 10.09 -23.97
N ALA A 46 -2.73 10.21 -22.65
CA ALA A 46 -2.33 9.09 -21.79
C ALA A 46 -3.30 7.91 -21.93
N HIS A 47 -2.76 6.72 -22.23
CA HIS A 47 -3.54 5.50 -22.39
C HIS A 47 -3.74 4.71 -21.09
N SER A 48 -2.89 4.93 -20.10
CA SER A 48 -2.92 4.20 -18.83
C SER A 48 -2.74 5.16 -17.67
N VAL A 49 -3.50 4.91 -16.60
CA VAL A 49 -3.40 5.67 -15.34
C VAL A 49 -3.07 4.69 -14.22
N VAL A 50 -1.93 4.91 -13.54
CA VAL A 50 -1.53 4.18 -12.33
C VAL A 50 -1.72 5.11 -11.14
N HIS A 51 -2.71 4.83 -10.29
CA HIS A 51 -3.12 5.68 -9.19
C HIS A 51 -2.42 5.31 -7.89
N LEU A 52 -1.22 5.86 -7.65
CA LEU A 52 -0.41 5.61 -6.46
C LEU A 52 -0.62 6.64 -5.33
N ALA A 53 -1.19 7.80 -5.65
CA ALA A 53 -1.37 8.89 -4.69
C ALA A 53 -2.30 8.47 -3.55
N PHE A 54 -1.75 8.33 -2.34
CA PHE A 54 -2.49 7.90 -1.16
C PHE A 54 -1.75 8.30 0.13
N VAL A 55 -2.44 8.89 1.09
CA VAL A 55 -1.87 9.18 2.41
C VAL A 55 -1.86 7.90 3.24
N ILE A 56 -0.66 7.34 3.47
CA ILE A 56 -0.43 6.09 4.21
C ILE A 56 0.00 6.40 5.64
N ASP A 57 0.99 7.28 5.79
CA ASP A 57 1.55 7.71 7.06
C ASP A 57 1.25 9.21 7.29
N PRO A 58 0.24 9.52 8.14
CA PRO A 58 -0.16 10.90 8.38
C PRO A 58 0.93 11.76 9.01
N GLN A 59 1.80 11.19 9.85
CA GLN A 59 2.91 11.94 10.45
C GLN A 59 3.96 12.32 9.41
N ARG A 60 4.30 11.40 8.53
CA ARG A 60 5.29 11.63 7.48
C ARG A 60 4.79 12.61 6.41
N THR A 61 3.51 12.53 6.05
CA THR A 61 2.89 13.42 5.07
C THR A 61 2.47 14.77 5.65
N GLY A 62 2.34 14.88 6.98
CA GLY A 62 1.81 16.06 7.66
C GLY A 62 0.29 16.20 7.58
N VAL A 63 -0.41 15.20 7.03
CA VAL A 63 -1.89 15.18 6.93
C VAL A 63 -2.44 14.39 8.12
N LEU A 64 -2.61 15.04 9.25
CA LEU A 64 -3.08 14.42 10.50
C LEU A 64 -4.61 14.34 10.60
N ASP A 65 -5.32 15.19 9.88
CA ASP A 65 -6.77 15.24 9.84
C ASP A 65 -7.32 14.08 9.01
N VAL A 66 -8.17 13.24 9.61
CA VAL A 66 -8.74 12.06 8.98
C VAL A 66 -9.69 12.43 7.84
N GLU A 67 -10.45 13.50 7.97
CA GLU A 67 -11.33 13.99 6.90
C GLU A 67 -10.51 14.44 5.69
N ARG A 68 -9.44 15.18 5.91
CA ARG A 68 -8.51 15.57 4.83
C ARG A 68 -7.82 14.36 4.20
N MET A 69 -7.47 13.34 4.99
CA MET A 69 -6.98 12.08 4.45
C MET A 69 -8.03 11.42 3.54
N TRP A 70 -9.29 11.42 3.96
CA TRP A 70 -10.39 10.85 3.20
C TRP A 70 -10.59 11.60 1.87
N GLN A 71 -10.55 12.93 1.90
CA GLN A 71 -10.65 13.76 0.69
C GLN A 71 -9.54 13.46 -0.34
N ILE A 72 -8.33 13.14 0.12
CA ILE A 72 -7.22 12.75 -0.75
C ILE A 72 -7.39 11.31 -1.22
N ASN A 73 -7.63 10.38 -0.29
CA ASN A 73 -7.58 8.95 -0.53
C ASN A 73 -8.82 8.44 -1.27
N VAL A 74 -10.00 8.73 -0.75
CA VAL A 74 -11.26 8.16 -1.28
C VAL A 74 -11.87 9.07 -2.32
N ALA A 75 -12.13 10.33 -1.98
CA ALA A 75 -12.68 11.28 -2.93
C ALA A 75 -11.70 11.56 -4.08
N GLY A 76 -10.38 11.61 -3.80
CA GLY A 76 -9.35 11.71 -4.84
C GLY A 76 -9.38 10.55 -5.82
N THR A 77 -9.51 9.30 -5.34
CA THR A 77 -9.70 8.13 -6.21
C THR A 77 -10.96 8.27 -7.09
N ALA A 78 -12.07 8.72 -6.51
CA ALA A 78 -13.30 8.95 -7.26
C ALA A 78 -13.13 10.03 -8.34
N ARG A 79 -12.39 11.12 -8.05
CA ARG A 79 -12.08 12.21 -9.00
C ARG A 79 -11.19 11.72 -10.16
N VAL A 80 -10.21 10.86 -9.89
CA VAL A 80 -9.39 10.25 -10.93
C VAL A 80 -10.26 9.42 -11.87
N MET A 81 -11.14 8.58 -11.35
CA MET A 81 -12.04 7.77 -12.16
C MET A 81 -13.04 8.64 -12.95
N GLU A 82 -13.58 9.70 -12.35
CA GLU A 82 -14.46 10.62 -13.07
C GLU A 82 -13.73 11.30 -14.22
N ALA A 83 -12.49 11.76 -14.02
CA ALA A 83 -11.68 12.34 -15.09
C ALA A 83 -11.49 11.36 -16.26
N ILE A 84 -11.18 10.09 -15.98
CA ILE A 84 -11.06 9.03 -16.98
C ILE A 84 -12.40 8.83 -17.72
N SER A 85 -13.50 8.73 -16.98
CA SER A 85 -14.85 8.57 -17.54
C SER A 85 -15.22 9.72 -18.48
N VAL A 86 -14.98 10.98 -18.07
CA VAL A 86 -15.22 12.17 -18.90
C VAL A 86 -14.37 12.15 -20.16
N VAL A 87 -13.08 11.81 -20.05
CA VAL A 87 -12.17 11.71 -21.21
C VAL A 87 -12.70 10.67 -22.20
N ASN A 88 -13.02 9.46 -21.75
CA ASN A 88 -13.47 8.37 -22.60
C ASN A 88 -14.84 8.64 -23.26
N ARG A 89 -15.78 9.26 -22.55
CA ARG A 89 -17.08 9.66 -23.13
C ARG A 89 -16.97 10.76 -24.18
N THR A 90 -15.87 11.49 -24.24
CA THR A 90 -15.65 12.61 -25.16
C THR A 90 -14.58 12.33 -26.20
N GLY A 91 -14.37 11.06 -26.55
CA GLY A 91 -13.49 10.63 -27.63
C GLY A 91 -12.02 10.39 -27.25
N GLY A 92 -11.68 10.46 -25.96
CA GLY A 92 -10.37 10.06 -25.47
C GLY A 92 -10.26 8.53 -25.28
N HIS A 93 -9.06 8.04 -25.00
CA HIS A 93 -8.78 6.59 -25.02
C HIS A 93 -7.90 6.16 -23.83
N VAL A 94 -8.31 6.48 -22.57
CA VAL A 94 -7.69 5.86 -21.41
C VAL A 94 -8.19 4.42 -21.32
N ARG A 95 -7.31 3.46 -21.53
CA ARG A 95 -7.64 2.04 -21.67
C ARG A 95 -7.39 1.21 -20.41
N GLN A 96 -6.53 1.72 -19.53
CA GLN A 96 -6.16 1.00 -18.31
C GLN A 96 -6.15 1.94 -17.10
N PHE A 97 -6.73 1.47 -16.03
CA PHE A 97 -6.67 2.10 -14.71
C PHE A 97 -6.15 1.07 -13.71
N ILE A 98 -5.00 1.32 -13.10
CA ILE A 98 -4.38 0.41 -12.13
C ILE A 98 -4.42 1.08 -10.75
N PHE A 99 -5.09 0.44 -9.81
CA PHE A 99 -5.25 0.90 -8.44
C PHE A 99 -4.63 -0.07 -7.44
N PRO A 100 -3.50 0.23 -6.80
CA PRO A 100 -3.00 -0.51 -5.66
C PRO A 100 -3.87 -0.25 -4.43
N SER A 101 -4.79 -1.19 -4.15
CA SER A 101 -5.51 -1.31 -2.89
C SER A 101 -4.56 -1.80 -1.78
N SER A 102 -4.99 -2.69 -0.91
CA SER A 102 -4.15 -3.30 0.14
C SER A 102 -4.81 -4.52 0.75
N VAL A 103 -4.02 -5.47 1.23
CA VAL A 103 -4.50 -6.55 2.11
C VAL A 103 -5.22 -6.01 3.35
N SER A 104 -4.83 -4.83 3.84
CA SER A 104 -5.47 -4.21 5.01
C SER A 104 -6.95 -3.91 4.82
N ALA A 105 -7.44 -3.82 3.57
CA ALA A 105 -8.85 -3.66 3.26
C ALA A 105 -9.71 -4.84 3.73
N TYR A 106 -9.16 -6.04 3.83
CA TYR A 106 -9.85 -7.21 4.39
C TYR A 106 -10.09 -7.13 5.91
N GLY A 107 -9.33 -6.30 6.60
CA GLY A 107 -9.33 -6.18 8.05
C GLY A 107 -8.13 -6.86 8.71
N PRO A 108 -7.97 -6.70 10.03
CA PRO A 108 -6.78 -7.16 10.75
C PRO A 108 -6.78 -8.66 11.08
N GLU A 109 -7.89 -9.34 10.95
CA GLU A 109 -8.01 -10.79 11.20
C GLU A 109 -8.93 -11.43 10.15
N THR A 110 -8.44 -12.48 9.50
CA THR A 110 -9.20 -13.30 8.55
C THR A 110 -9.19 -14.77 9.03
N PRO A 111 -10.19 -15.59 8.64
CA PRO A 111 -10.29 -16.98 9.09
C PRO A 111 -9.16 -17.89 8.55
N GLY A 112 -8.40 -17.39 7.58
CA GLY A 112 -7.32 -18.09 6.89
C GLY A 112 -6.94 -17.33 5.63
N PRO A 113 -6.24 -17.95 4.68
CA PRO A 113 -5.97 -17.33 3.39
C PRO A 113 -7.26 -16.97 2.65
N VAL A 114 -7.50 -15.66 2.43
CA VAL A 114 -8.73 -15.17 1.79
C VAL A 114 -8.54 -14.95 0.30
N LYS A 115 -9.57 -15.26 -0.47
CA LYS A 115 -9.65 -14.97 -1.91
C LYS A 115 -10.15 -13.55 -2.16
N GLU A 116 -10.09 -13.12 -3.42
CA GLU A 116 -10.44 -11.76 -3.83
C GLU A 116 -11.92 -11.39 -3.67
N ASP A 117 -12.79 -12.39 -3.56
CA ASP A 117 -14.23 -12.22 -3.30
C ASP A 117 -14.58 -12.14 -1.80
N PHE A 118 -13.60 -12.39 -0.91
CA PHE A 118 -13.83 -12.23 0.53
C PHE A 118 -14.22 -10.79 0.86
N PRO A 119 -15.24 -10.58 1.74
CA PRO A 119 -15.71 -9.25 2.10
C PRO A 119 -14.63 -8.34 2.69
N LEU A 120 -14.59 -7.10 2.26
CA LEU A 120 -13.72 -6.07 2.82
C LEU A 120 -14.30 -5.60 4.17
N ARG A 121 -13.54 -5.77 5.26
CA ARG A 121 -13.99 -5.52 6.65
C ARG A 121 -13.01 -4.65 7.44
N ALA A 122 -12.22 -3.81 6.75
CA ALA A 122 -11.30 -2.91 7.41
C ALA A 122 -12.01 -2.00 8.42
N HIS A 123 -11.42 -1.84 9.58
CA HIS A 123 -11.90 -1.01 10.68
C HIS A 123 -10.72 -0.47 11.49
N THR A 124 -10.96 0.48 12.36
CA THR A 124 -10.04 1.13 13.30
C THR A 124 -8.92 1.97 12.68
N LEU A 125 -8.19 1.48 11.69
CA LEU A 125 -7.09 2.20 11.08
C LEU A 125 -7.60 3.02 9.87
N PRO A 126 -7.54 4.37 9.90
CA PRO A 126 -8.05 5.20 8.80
C PRO A 126 -7.52 4.79 7.43
N TYR A 127 -6.21 4.53 7.32
CA TYR A 127 -5.60 4.02 6.09
C TYR A 127 -6.31 2.77 5.53
N ALA A 128 -6.58 1.78 6.39
CA ALA A 128 -7.20 0.53 5.98
C ALA A 128 -8.67 0.74 5.57
N ILE A 129 -9.40 1.59 6.32
CA ILE A 129 -10.78 1.98 5.98
C ILE A 129 -10.79 2.68 4.62
N HIS A 130 -9.90 3.65 4.39
CA HIS A 130 -9.84 4.36 3.11
C HIS A 130 -9.42 3.43 1.95
N LYS A 131 -8.56 2.42 2.18
CA LYS A 131 -8.24 1.41 1.16
C LYS A 131 -9.45 0.56 0.80
N ARG A 132 -10.26 0.16 1.80
CA ARG A 132 -11.53 -0.54 1.57
C ARG A 132 -12.48 0.33 0.75
N GLU A 133 -12.74 1.56 1.19
CA GLU A 133 -13.69 2.45 0.52
C GLU A 133 -13.24 2.81 -0.90
N SER A 134 -11.94 3.05 -1.12
CA SER A 134 -11.41 3.30 -2.46
C SER A 134 -11.51 2.07 -3.37
N ASP A 135 -11.27 0.86 -2.83
CA ASP A 135 -11.45 -0.41 -3.56
C ASP A 135 -12.93 -0.57 -4.01
N GLU A 136 -13.87 -0.30 -3.10
CA GLU A 136 -15.31 -0.31 -3.37
C GLU A 136 -15.69 0.76 -4.42
N VAL A 137 -15.16 1.99 -4.31
CA VAL A 137 -15.35 3.06 -5.31
C VAL A 137 -14.87 2.61 -6.69
N VAL A 138 -13.67 2.02 -6.78
CA VAL A 138 -13.13 1.53 -8.05
C VAL A 138 -14.04 0.46 -8.65
N ARG A 139 -14.44 -0.52 -7.87
CA ARG A 139 -15.35 -1.60 -8.33
C ARG A 139 -16.68 -1.06 -8.82
N TYR A 140 -17.29 -0.15 -8.06
CA TYR A 140 -18.58 0.42 -8.40
C TYR A 140 -18.54 1.30 -9.64
N ARG A 141 -17.47 2.11 -9.81
CA ARG A 141 -17.35 3.06 -10.92
C ARG A 141 -16.72 2.47 -12.18
N ALA A 142 -16.18 1.26 -12.13
CA ALA A 142 -15.46 0.68 -13.26
C ALA A 142 -16.31 0.60 -14.54
N GLU A 143 -17.60 0.30 -14.41
CA GLU A 143 -18.54 0.26 -15.56
C GLU A 143 -18.68 1.63 -16.27
N SER A 144 -18.50 2.73 -15.53
CA SER A 144 -18.58 4.08 -16.11
C SER A 144 -17.35 4.50 -16.90
N LEU A 145 -16.27 3.70 -16.87
CA LEU A 145 -15.02 3.99 -17.57
C LEU A 145 -15.04 3.60 -19.06
N GLY A 146 -16.14 3.02 -19.55
CA GLY A 146 -16.24 2.53 -20.93
C GLY A 146 -15.29 1.35 -21.18
N ASP A 147 -14.48 1.42 -22.25
CA ASP A 147 -13.54 0.34 -22.60
C ASP A 147 -12.28 0.29 -21.71
N CYS A 148 -12.19 1.12 -20.68
CA CYS A 148 -11.06 1.09 -19.75
C CYS A 148 -11.11 -0.14 -18.84
N ARG A 149 -10.02 -0.88 -18.75
CA ARG A 149 -9.87 -2.03 -17.85
C ARG A 149 -9.31 -1.57 -16.50
N ALA A 150 -10.02 -1.87 -15.42
CA ALA A 150 -9.61 -1.53 -14.06
C ALA A 150 -8.94 -2.74 -13.38
N TYR A 151 -7.71 -2.55 -12.94
CA TYR A 151 -6.97 -3.55 -12.15
C TYR A 151 -6.87 -3.08 -10.71
N ILE A 152 -7.43 -3.86 -9.78
CA ILE A 152 -7.32 -3.63 -8.35
C ILE A 152 -6.30 -4.62 -7.80
N LEU A 153 -5.15 -4.12 -7.39
CA LEU A 153 -4.12 -4.94 -6.75
C LEU A 153 -4.27 -4.82 -5.24
N ARG A 154 -4.32 -5.94 -4.53
CA ARG A 154 -4.31 -5.99 -3.07
C ARG A 154 -2.98 -6.54 -2.58
N PRO A 155 -1.92 -5.73 -2.60
CA PRO A 155 -0.62 -6.19 -2.12
C PRO A 155 -0.66 -6.44 -0.62
N HIS A 156 0.09 -7.46 -0.20
CA HIS A 156 0.41 -7.68 1.20
C HIS A 156 1.45 -6.64 1.66
N ILE A 157 2.17 -6.88 2.74
CA ILE A 157 3.11 -5.94 3.30
C ILE A 157 4.30 -5.77 2.35
N PHE A 158 4.50 -4.54 1.88
CA PHE A 158 5.64 -4.21 1.02
C PHE A 158 6.97 -4.36 1.77
N THR A 159 7.95 -4.93 1.08
CA THR A 159 9.32 -5.14 1.54
C THR A 159 10.33 -4.69 0.50
N GLY A 160 11.60 -4.62 0.89
CA GLY A 160 12.71 -4.13 0.10
C GLY A 160 13.57 -3.15 0.90
N ALA A 161 14.82 -2.97 0.51
CA ALA A 161 15.81 -2.16 1.25
C ALA A 161 15.35 -0.71 1.48
N THR A 162 14.64 -0.12 0.51
CA THR A 162 14.16 1.27 0.56
C THR A 162 12.76 1.42 1.18
N MET A 163 12.05 0.30 1.44
CA MET A 163 10.67 0.35 1.91
C MET A 163 10.54 0.68 3.39
N GLN A 164 9.57 1.55 3.68
CA GLN A 164 9.20 1.94 5.05
C GLN A 164 7.70 1.77 5.24
N ASN A 165 7.31 0.88 6.13
CA ASN A 165 5.93 0.69 6.57
C ASN A 165 5.89 0.40 8.08
N TYR A 166 4.68 0.36 8.64
CA TYR A 166 4.50 0.23 10.10
C TYR A 166 5.09 -1.07 10.66
N LEU A 167 4.83 -2.21 10.01
CA LEU A 167 5.29 -3.50 10.54
C LEU A 167 6.81 -3.65 10.42
N VAL A 168 7.37 -3.40 9.23
CA VAL A 168 8.83 -3.44 9.02
C VAL A 168 9.53 -2.41 9.91
N GLY A 169 8.98 -1.21 10.05
CA GLY A 169 9.49 -0.18 10.95
C GLY A 169 9.49 -0.60 12.42
N ALA A 170 8.41 -1.26 12.88
CA ALA A 170 8.33 -1.81 14.24
C ALA A 170 9.36 -2.93 14.47
N LEU A 171 9.54 -3.81 13.49
CA LEU A 171 10.51 -4.91 13.56
C LEU A 171 11.96 -4.41 13.50
N ARG A 172 12.24 -3.38 12.69
CA ARG A 172 13.53 -2.67 12.74
C ARG A 172 13.75 -1.95 14.07
N GLY A 173 12.69 -1.64 14.77
CA GLY A 173 12.73 -0.83 16.00
C GLY A 173 13.14 0.62 15.74
N THR A 174 13.01 1.11 14.51
CA THR A 174 13.39 2.49 14.14
C THR A 174 12.38 3.48 14.71
N PRO A 175 12.82 4.53 15.45
CA PRO A 175 11.95 5.62 15.88
C PRO A 175 11.57 6.52 14.69
N LEU A 176 10.52 6.15 13.94
CA LEU A 176 10.10 6.83 12.70
C LEU A 176 9.30 8.12 12.90
N GLY A 177 9.08 8.55 14.14
CA GLY A 177 8.37 9.80 14.42
C GLY A 177 9.18 11.05 14.04
N ASN A 178 8.49 12.19 13.97
CA ASN A 178 9.03 13.48 13.51
C ASN A 178 9.60 14.36 14.63
N SER A 179 9.57 13.91 15.91
CA SER A 179 10.09 14.72 17.01
C SER A 179 11.61 14.81 17.02
N PRO A 180 12.19 15.91 17.58
CA PRO A 180 13.63 16.02 17.81
C PRO A 180 14.20 14.86 18.63
N ARG A 181 13.38 14.28 19.54
CA ARG A 181 13.73 13.12 20.35
C ARG A 181 13.89 11.87 19.47
N ALA A 182 12.97 11.62 18.53
CA ALA A 182 13.09 10.52 17.58
C ALA A 182 14.34 10.67 16.71
N ALA A 183 14.62 11.87 16.20
CA ALA A 183 15.81 12.17 15.41
C ALA A 183 17.09 11.87 16.20
N ARG A 184 17.15 12.31 17.47
CA ARG A 184 18.28 12.04 18.36
C ARG A 184 18.46 10.55 18.64
N MET A 185 17.35 9.81 18.84
CA MET A 185 17.40 8.35 19.03
C MET A 185 17.94 7.64 17.78
N ARG A 186 17.53 8.05 16.58
CA ARG A 186 18.06 7.51 15.31
C ARG A 186 19.56 7.79 15.17
N ALA A 187 19.99 9.01 15.42
CA ALA A 187 21.41 9.39 15.37
C ALA A 187 22.28 8.57 16.36
N GLN A 188 21.70 8.16 17.49
CA GLN A 188 22.36 7.31 18.49
C GLN A 188 22.23 5.80 18.20
N GLY A 189 21.60 5.39 17.09
CA GLY A 189 21.36 3.98 16.78
C GLY A 189 20.42 3.27 17.78
N LYS A 190 19.66 4.02 18.60
CA LYS A 190 18.74 3.44 19.57
C LYS A 190 17.53 2.83 18.90
N ARG A 191 17.22 1.57 19.25
CA ARG A 191 16.08 0.82 18.74
C ARG A 191 14.98 0.70 19.79
N LEU A 192 13.73 0.80 19.33
CA LEU A 192 12.54 0.50 20.14
C LEU A 192 12.29 -1.02 20.12
N PRO A 193 11.90 -1.63 21.26
CA PRO A 193 11.52 -3.03 21.26
C PRO A 193 10.17 -3.22 20.56
N LEU A 194 9.98 -4.39 19.95
CA LEU A 194 8.67 -4.84 19.47
C LEU A 194 7.83 -5.23 20.70
N MET A 195 6.74 -4.50 20.95
CA MET A 195 5.86 -4.76 22.06
C MET A 195 4.71 -5.68 21.69
N LEU A 196 4.59 -6.80 22.36
CA LEU A 196 3.50 -7.77 22.15
C LEU A 196 2.72 -8.01 23.44
N PRO A 197 1.39 -8.17 23.37
CA PRO A 197 0.59 -8.52 24.55
C PRO A 197 0.99 -9.89 25.10
N ARG A 198 0.88 -10.05 26.44
CA ARG A 198 0.97 -11.37 27.08
C ARG A 198 -0.26 -12.21 26.75
N GLY A 199 -0.12 -13.54 26.83
CA GLY A 199 -1.25 -14.47 26.95
C GLY A 199 -1.96 -14.83 25.67
N LYS A 200 -1.43 -14.84 24.52
CA LYS A 200 -1.94 -15.48 23.29
C LYS A 200 -0.80 -15.78 22.34
N ASN A 201 -1.04 -16.60 21.34
CA ASN A 201 -0.04 -17.01 20.34
C ASN A 201 0.28 -15.89 19.35
N TYR A 202 0.54 -14.65 19.84
CA TYR A 202 0.93 -13.52 19.01
C TYR A 202 2.21 -13.78 18.20
N PRO A 203 3.24 -14.49 18.72
CA PRO A 203 4.41 -14.85 17.94
C PRO A 203 4.13 -15.75 16.75
N GLU A 204 3.05 -16.54 16.81
CA GLU A 204 2.64 -17.48 15.77
C GLU A 204 1.78 -16.86 14.68
N LYS A 205 1.37 -15.58 14.85
CA LYS A 205 0.63 -14.83 13.83
C LYS A 205 1.46 -14.74 12.55
N ARG A 206 0.82 -15.04 11.42
CA ARG A 206 1.48 -15.20 10.13
C ARG A 206 1.27 -13.99 9.23
N PHE A 207 2.32 -13.62 8.52
CA PHE A 207 2.35 -12.52 7.57
C PHE A 207 2.93 -13.00 6.25
N GLN A 208 2.38 -12.48 5.18
CA GLN A 208 2.98 -12.54 3.85
C GLN A 208 3.65 -11.21 3.55
N PHE A 209 4.55 -11.24 2.60
CA PHE A 209 5.26 -10.05 2.14
C PHE A 209 5.27 -10.04 0.61
N VAL A 210 5.51 -8.88 0.03
CA VAL A 210 5.75 -8.73 -1.40
C VAL A 210 6.89 -7.74 -1.59
N HIS A 211 7.85 -8.10 -2.44
CA HIS A 211 8.95 -7.18 -2.76
C HIS A 211 8.45 -6.03 -3.65
N VAL A 212 8.92 -4.82 -3.38
CA VAL A 212 8.52 -3.64 -4.16
C VAL A 212 8.84 -3.79 -5.66
N ASP A 213 9.94 -4.46 -6.00
CA ASP A 213 10.32 -4.72 -7.39
C ASP A 213 9.40 -5.73 -8.07
N ASP A 214 8.85 -6.72 -7.35
CA ASP A 214 7.83 -7.63 -7.90
C ASP A 214 6.57 -6.86 -8.27
N VAL A 215 6.14 -5.93 -7.42
CA VAL A 215 4.98 -5.09 -7.72
C VAL A 215 5.28 -4.14 -8.88
N ALA A 216 6.50 -3.59 -8.97
CA ALA A 216 6.91 -2.78 -10.11
C ALA A 216 6.89 -3.60 -11.43
N ARG A 217 7.39 -4.86 -11.41
CA ARG A 217 7.30 -5.77 -12.56
C ARG A 217 5.84 -6.10 -12.93
N LEU A 218 5.00 -6.32 -11.91
CA LEU A 218 3.57 -6.55 -12.13
C LEU A 218 2.89 -5.34 -12.79
N LEU A 219 3.20 -4.12 -12.34
CA LEU A 219 2.67 -2.90 -12.98
C LEU A 219 3.10 -2.82 -14.45
N VAL A 220 4.38 -3.05 -14.75
CA VAL A 220 4.87 -3.07 -16.14
C VAL A 220 4.17 -4.17 -16.96
N TYR A 221 4.03 -5.36 -16.39
CA TYR A 221 3.30 -6.46 -17.04
C TYR A 221 1.85 -6.07 -17.39
N LEU A 222 1.14 -5.43 -16.46
CA LEU A 222 -0.23 -4.96 -16.69
C LEU A 222 -0.31 -3.89 -17.77
N LEU A 223 0.66 -2.97 -17.84
CA LEU A 223 0.70 -1.93 -18.88
C LEU A 223 0.84 -2.50 -20.29
N HIS A 224 1.40 -3.71 -20.45
CA HIS A 224 1.50 -4.43 -21.73
C HIS A 224 0.33 -5.38 -22.00
N ARG A 225 -0.64 -5.49 -21.07
CA ARG A 225 -1.78 -6.42 -21.26
C ARG A 225 -2.69 -6.01 -22.41
N PRO A 226 -3.21 -6.99 -23.16
CA PRO A 226 -4.23 -6.75 -24.17
C PRO A 226 -5.57 -6.38 -23.50
N HIS A 227 -6.44 -5.70 -24.26
CA HIS A 227 -7.76 -5.27 -23.78
C HIS A 227 -8.81 -6.40 -23.63
N SER A 228 -8.40 -7.65 -23.72
CA SER A 228 -9.28 -8.82 -23.57
C SER A 228 -9.65 -9.16 -22.13
N ASP A 229 -8.98 -8.52 -21.15
CA ASP A 229 -9.26 -8.77 -19.74
C ASP A 229 -10.67 -8.27 -19.34
N PRO A 230 -11.29 -8.83 -18.28
CA PRO A 230 -12.57 -8.35 -17.76
C PRO A 230 -12.54 -6.85 -17.43
N PRO A 231 -13.70 -6.15 -17.41
CA PRO A 231 -13.76 -4.73 -17.02
C PRO A 231 -13.12 -4.43 -15.69
N VAL A 232 -13.22 -5.38 -14.73
CA VAL A 232 -12.54 -5.31 -13.42
C VAL A 232 -11.80 -6.60 -13.15
N THR A 233 -10.51 -6.49 -12.88
CA THR A 233 -9.67 -7.59 -12.43
C THR A 233 -9.14 -7.27 -11.03
N VAL A 234 -9.45 -8.11 -10.05
CA VAL A 234 -8.94 -7.99 -8.67
C VAL A 234 -7.92 -9.09 -8.44
N LEU A 235 -6.74 -8.73 -7.91
CA LEU A 235 -5.64 -9.65 -7.64
C LEU A 235 -5.08 -9.44 -6.23
N ASN A 236 -5.06 -10.50 -5.45
CA ASN A 236 -4.25 -10.58 -4.23
C ASN A 236 -2.78 -10.74 -4.61
N VAL A 237 -1.90 -9.88 -4.08
CA VAL A 237 -0.49 -9.84 -4.48
C VAL A 237 0.41 -10.10 -3.27
N ALA A 238 1.10 -11.24 -3.28
CA ALA A 238 2.15 -11.58 -2.33
C ALA A 238 3.27 -12.32 -3.06
N ALA A 239 4.46 -12.33 -2.47
CA ALA A 239 5.57 -13.18 -2.92
C ALA A 239 5.21 -14.66 -2.77
N HIS A 240 5.95 -15.54 -3.43
CA HIS A 240 5.73 -16.99 -3.33
C HIS A 240 6.28 -17.57 -2.01
N GLY A 241 5.79 -18.75 -1.61
CA GLY A 241 6.25 -19.46 -0.43
C GLY A 241 5.33 -19.34 0.79
N GLU A 242 5.80 -19.83 1.93
CA GLU A 242 5.02 -19.92 3.15
C GLU A 242 5.00 -18.61 3.95
N PRO A 243 3.86 -18.21 4.52
CA PRO A 243 3.77 -17.05 5.40
C PRO A 243 4.69 -17.17 6.61
N LEU A 244 5.45 -16.12 6.93
CA LEU A 244 6.35 -16.08 8.09
C LEU A 244 5.57 -15.81 9.39
N SER A 245 5.97 -16.49 10.46
CA SER A 245 5.47 -16.14 11.79
C SER A 245 6.05 -14.82 12.27
N LEU A 246 5.36 -14.12 13.17
CA LEU A 246 5.90 -12.89 13.78
C LEU A 246 7.20 -13.17 14.56
N GLN A 247 7.31 -14.38 15.13
CA GLN A 247 8.54 -14.84 15.79
C GLN A 247 9.70 -14.90 14.80
N THR A 248 9.52 -15.60 13.67
CA THR A 248 10.51 -15.69 12.59
C THR A 248 10.88 -14.31 12.04
N CYS A 249 9.87 -13.44 11.85
CA CYS A 249 10.11 -12.05 11.44
C CYS A 249 10.99 -11.30 12.46
N ALA A 250 10.71 -11.46 13.75
CA ALA A 250 11.48 -10.80 14.80
C ALA A 250 12.92 -11.35 14.88
N GLU A 251 13.12 -12.64 14.68
CA GLU A 251 14.45 -13.27 14.64
C GLU A 251 15.29 -12.76 13.46
N ILE A 252 14.73 -12.76 12.24
CA ILE A 252 15.40 -12.21 11.05
C ILE A 252 15.76 -10.73 11.26
N ALA A 253 14.84 -9.94 11.81
CA ALA A 253 15.06 -8.53 12.09
C ALA A 253 15.96 -8.25 13.30
N GLN A 254 16.35 -9.29 14.06
CA GLN A 254 17.03 -9.16 15.34
C GLN A 254 16.29 -8.19 16.29
N ALA A 255 14.96 -8.26 16.29
CA ALA A 255 14.11 -7.38 17.08
C ALA A 255 13.98 -7.89 18.50
N LYS A 256 14.18 -7.00 19.49
CA LYS A 256 13.91 -7.32 20.89
C LYS A 256 12.40 -7.32 21.15
N ILE A 257 11.84 -8.47 21.53
CA ILE A 257 10.43 -8.56 21.90
C ILE A 257 10.28 -8.23 23.39
N THR A 258 9.36 -7.31 23.68
CA THR A 258 8.95 -6.99 25.06
C THR A 258 7.48 -7.35 25.25
N ARG A 259 7.17 -8.17 26.27
CA ARG A 259 5.81 -8.58 26.60
C ARG A 259 5.18 -7.60 27.57
N VAL A 260 3.99 -7.08 27.22
CA VAL A 260 3.23 -6.14 28.04
C VAL A 260 1.88 -6.72 28.47
N PRO A 261 1.29 -6.28 29.59
CA PRO A 261 0.01 -6.79 30.07
C PRO A 261 -1.15 -6.43 29.12
N GLY A 262 -1.48 -7.31 28.18
CA GLY A 262 -2.67 -7.21 27.34
C GLY A 262 -2.62 -6.15 26.21
N ARG A 263 -3.67 -6.15 25.37
CA ARG A 263 -3.83 -5.26 24.20
C ARG A 263 -3.96 -3.78 24.62
N ALA A 264 -4.65 -3.52 25.76
CA ALA A 264 -4.87 -2.15 26.25
C ALA A 264 -3.53 -1.46 26.61
N ALA A 265 -2.62 -2.17 27.28
CA ALA A 265 -1.30 -1.65 27.61
C ALA A 265 -0.46 -1.40 26.36
N CYS A 266 -0.47 -2.31 25.36
CA CYS A 266 0.19 -2.06 24.07
C CYS A 266 -0.36 -0.80 23.40
N ARG A 267 -1.68 -0.65 23.32
CA ARG A 267 -2.33 0.52 22.73
C ARG A 267 -1.95 1.81 23.46
N MET A 268 -1.90 1.79 24.78
CA MET A 268 -1.49 2.94 25.59
C MET A 268 -0.05 3.36 25.28
N VAL A 269 0.88 2.42 25.23
CA VAL A 269 2.28 2.72 24.90
C VAL A 269 2.42 3.25 23.48
N LEU A 270 1.74 2.65 22.50
CA LEU A 270 1.73 3.19 21.13
C LEU A 270 1.17 4.61 21.08
N LYS A 271 0.07 4.88 21.81
CA LYS A 271 -0.52 6.23 21.91
C LYS A 271 0.47 7.25 22.51
N MET A 272 1.24 6.85 23.53
CA MET A 272 2.26 7.72 24.10
C MET A 272 3.41 7.99 23.12
N LEU A 273 3.93 6.95 22.48
CA LEU A 273 5.01 7.08 21.47
C LEU A 273 4.56 7.92 20.26
N TRP A 274 3.31 7.74 19.83
CA TRP A 274 2.68 8.55 18.78
C TRP A 274 2.57 10.02 19.20
N LYS A 275 1.97 10.28 20.38
CA LYS A 275 1.77 11.64 20.89
C LYS A 275 3.08 12.40 21.09
N TRP A 276 4.15 11.69 21.49
CA TRP A 276 5.48 12.27 21.64
C TRP A 276 6.26 12.38 20.31
N GLY A 277 5.65 11.97 19.19
CA GLY A 277 6.30 11.96 17.89
C GLY A 277 7.55 11.09 17.83
N ILE A 278 7.64 10.05 18.66
CA ILE A 278 8.74 9.07 18.64
C ILE A 278 8.48 7.98 17.61
N SER A 279 7.23 7.54 17.48
CA SER A 279 6.79 6.55 16.51
C SER A 279 5.79 7.16 15.55
N SER A 280 5.85 6.80 14.25
CA SER A 280 4.84 7.15 13.27
C SER A 280 3.67 6.17 13.27
N ILE A 281 3.73 5.08 14.05
CA ILE A 281 2.71 4.05 14.11
C ILE A 281 1.55 4.53 14.99
N PRO A 282 0.34 4.77 14.43
CA PRO A 282 -0.79 5.19 15.23
C PRO A 282 -1.32 4.02 16.06
N PRO A 283 -1.93 4.29 17.25
CA PRO A 283 -2.46 3.24 18.10
C PRO A 283 -3.57 2.39 17.46
N GLU A 284 -4.24 2.93 16.43
CA GLU A 284 -5.24 2.26 15.59
C GLU A 284 -4.65 1.15 14.72
N ALA A 285 -3.32 1.18 14.45
CA ALA A 285 -2.63 0.16 13.68
C ALA A 285 -2.38 -1.14 14.49
N LEU A 286 -2.52 -1.10 15.82
CA LEU A 286 -2.22 -2.27 16.66
C LEU A 286 -2.93 -3.56 16.23
N PRO A 287 -4.23 -3.58 15.89
CA PRO A 287 -4.88 -4.81 15.42
C PRO A 287 -4.19 -5.43 14.21
N TYR A 288 -3.73 -4.60 13.25
CA TYR A 288 -3.02 -5.03 12.04
C TYR A 288 -1.59 -5.52 12.30
N MET A 289 -0.97 -5.06 13.38
CA MET A 289 0.38 -5.49 13.77
C MET A 289 0.41 -6.83 14.52
N ILE A 290 -0.69 -7.18 15.18
CA ILE A 290 -0.81 -8.38 16.00
C ILE A 290 -1.90 -9.35 15.52
N GLY A 291 -2.55 -9.03 14.41
CA GLY A 291 -3.56 -9.86 13.75
C GLY A 291 -2.95 -10.92 12.84
N SER A 292 -3.81 -11.65 12.14
CA SER A 292 -3.44 -12.62 11.11
C SER A 292 -4.38 -12.46 9.93
N TYR A 293 -3.84 -12.10 8.76
CA TYR A 293 -4.62 -11.79 7.56
C TYR A 293 -3.87 -12.22 6.32
N THR A 294 -3.80 -13.53 6.11
CA THR A 294 -3.16 -14.12 4.92
C THR A 294 -4.12 -14.14 3.73
N MET A 295 -3.56 -14.17 2.52
CA MET A 295 -4.29 -14.18 1.26
C MET A 295 -3.96 -15.40 0.43
N ASP A 296 -4.95 -15.89 -0.31
CA ASP A 296 -4.78 -16.82 -1.42
C ASP A 296 -4.35 -16.04 -2.66
N THR A 297 -3.25 -16.43 -3.28
CA THR A 297 -2.69 -15.81 -4.49
C THR A 297 -2.85 -16.66 -5.75
N THR A 298 -3.67 -17.71 -5.69
CA THR A 298 -3.90 -18.63 -6.82
C THR A 298 -4.39 -17.87 -8.06
N ARG A 299 -5.27 -16.89 -7.89
CA ARG A 299 -5.73 -16.06 -9.02
C ARG A 299 -4.60 -15.27 -9.69
N LEU A 300 -3.65 -14.72 -8.91
CA LEU A 300 -2.48 -14.05 -9.47
C LEU A 300 -1.61 -15.03 -10.28
N GLN A 301 -1.39 -16.24 -9.76
CA GLN A 301 -0.62 -17.28 -10.46
C GLN A 301 -1.30 -17.67 -11.79
N GLN A 302 -2.60 -17.90 -11.77
CA GLN A 302 -3.39 -18.22 -12.97
C GLN A 302 -3.40 -17.05 -13.97
N PHE A 303 -3.53 -15.82 -13.49
CA PHE A 303 -3.54 -14.62 -14.32
C PHE A 303 -2.20 -14.39 -15.03
N LEU A 304 -1.10 -14.62 -14.37
CA LEU A 304 0.24 -14.48 -14.93
C LEU A 304 0.66 -15.71 -15.75
N GLY A 305 0.12 -16.90 -15.45
CA GLY A 305 0.43 -18.14 -16.16
C GLY A 305 1.94 -18.44 -16.18
N ALA A 306 2.49 -18.64 -17.39
CA ALA A 306 3.92 -18.92 -17.58
C ALA A 306 4.85 -17.73 -17.20
N ASP A 307 4.31 -16.51 -17.15
CA ASP A 307 5.07 -15.31 -16.78
C ASP A 307 5.20 -15.16 -15.24
N TYR A 308 4.49 -15.96 -14.43
CA TYR A 308 4.48 -15.82 -12.99
C TYR A 308 5.90 -15.76 -12.38
N PRO A 309 6.83 -16.69 -12.66
CA PRO A 309 8.16 -16.63 -12.06
C PRO A 309 9.03 -15.47 -12.58
N ARG A 310 8.66 -14.87 -13.72
CA ARG A 310 9.33 -13.68 -14.26
C ARG A 310 8.88 -12.40 -13.56
N VAL A 311 7.62 -12.36 -13.12
CA VAL A 311 7.00 -11.19 -12.46
C VAL A 311 7.20 -11.24 -10.95
N ILE A 312 6.91 -12.39 -10.32
CA ILE A 312 7.06 -12.62 -8.88
C ILE A 312 8.33 -13.46 -8.66
N GLN A 313 9.43 -12.77 -8.42
CA GLN A 313 10.76 -13.40 -8.37
C GLN A 313 11.20 -13.74 -6.95
N TYR A 314 10.75 -12.97 -5.95
CA TYR A 314 11.15 -13.16 -4.57
C TYR A 314 10.23 -14.16 -3.88
N SER A 315 10.81 -15.01 -3.02
CA SER A 315 10.05 -15.69 -1.98
C SER A 315 9.67 -14.70 -0.86
N ILE A 316 8.68 -15.09 -0.04
CA ILE A 316 8.25 -14.29 1.12
C ILE A 316 9.43 -14.01 2.06
N GLU A 317 10.30 -15.00 2.28
CA GLU A 317 11.45 -14.84 3.16
C GLU A 317 12.54 -13.94 2.55
N GLU A 318 12.88 -14.11 1.27
CA GLU A 318 13.85 -13.26 0.57
C GLU A 318 13.38 -11.81 0.53
N ALA A 319 12.12 -11.59 0.13
CA ALA A 319 11.50 -10.27 0.13
C ALA A 319 11.56 -9.59 1.50
N TYR A 320 11.30 -10.36 2.57
CA TYR A 320 11.37 -9.83 3.93
C TYR A 320 12.81 -9.54 4.36
N ARG A 321 13.77 -10.45 4.10
CA ARG A 321 15.19 -10.30 4.45
C ARG A 321 15.82 -9.07 3.80
N ASP A 322 15.46 -8.77 2.55
CA ASP A 322 15.97 -7.60 1.84
C ASP A 322 15.65 -6.28 2.55
N SER A 323 14.53 -6.22 3.30
CA SER A 323 14.23 -5.05 4.14
C SER A 323 15.26 -4.76 5.23
N PHE A 324 16.17 -5.68 5.56
CA PHE A 324 17.17 -5.55 6.62
C PHE A 324 18.60 -5.53 6.10
N VAL A 325 18.80 -5.69 4.81
CA VAL A 325 20.08 -5.41 4.16
C VAL A 325 20.31 -3.89 4.21
N ARG A 326 21.48 -3.46 4.68
CA ARG A 326 21.83 -2.04 4.65
C ARG A 326 22.07 -1.64 3.20
N PRO A 327 21.45 -0.56 2.72
CA PRO A 327 21.74 -0.03 1.39
C PRO A 327 23.17 0.49 1.29
#